data_28ee6d43130d0812cc24e9504e2cc723
#
_entry.id   28ee6d43130d0812cc24e9504e2cc723
#
_cell.length_a   1.000
_cell.length_b   1.000
_cell.length_c   1.000
_cell.angle_alpha   90.00
_cell.angle_beta   90.00
_cell.angle_gamma   90.00
#
_symmetry.space_group_name_H-M   'P 1'
#
loop_
_entity.id
_entity.type
_entity.pdbx_description
1 polymer ?
#
loop_
_entity_poly.entity_id
_entity_poly.type
_entity_poly.pdbx_seq_one_letter_code
_entity_poly.pdbx_strand_id
1 'polypeptide(L)'
;MPTNRTAELQLRGRAGTLQGRVYWPGPSLARLARLLVFWTVAGDGTWCRELSANAGLVVLAVTCGRPCPADLDDAVTAAEWAAENTARLGADPGELLVGGAGPGGTLAAAVALYARAARWPAVSRQVLVCPGPVERMPPSLAGVAPATAVTVEHDPGGDEGRYAALLRRAGVAVDELRYPAPDRASAVRIRTGRRLLTDLGVALSTHSGDYPPQ
;
A
#
# COMPACT_ATOMS: atom_id res chain seq x y z
N MET A 1 -9.70 -22.57 9.46
CA MET A 1 -9.26 -21.25 8.99
C MET A 1 -8.17 -20.77 9.94
N PRO A 2 -6.93 -20.52 9.48
CA PRO A 2 -5.93 -19.94 10.38
C PRO A 2 -6.44 -18.58 10.84
N THR A 3 -6.54 -18.41 12.14
CA THR A 3 -6.99 -17.15 12.75
C THR A 3 -5.81 -16.19 12.70
N ASN A 4 -5.79 -15.25 11.74
CA ASN A 4 -4.77 -14.21 11.72
C ASN A 4 -4.88 -13.41 13.02
N ARG A 5 -3.78 -13.32 13.75
CA ARG A 5 -3.69 -12.45 14.94
C ARG A 5 -3.90 -11.00 14.51
N THR A 6 -4.63 -10.23 15.31
CA THR A 6 -4.84 -8.79 15.08
C THR A 6 -4.68 -8.03 16.38
N ALA A 7 -4.25 -6.76 16.29
CA ALA A 7 -4.21 -5.82 17.41
C ALA A 7 -4.59 -4.42 16.94
N GLU A 8 -5.29 -3.70 17.79
CA GLU A 8 -5.58 -2.28 17.57
C GLU A 8 -4.41 -1.42 18.06
N LEU A 9 -4.14 -0.35 17.33
CA LEU A 9 -3.13 0.63 17.62
C LEU A 9 -3.72 2.03 17.59
N GLN A 10 -3.17 2.90 18.43
CA GLN A 10 -3.39 4.33 18.36
C GLN A 10 -2.05 5.01 18.13
N LEU A 11 -1.91 5.71 17.02
CA LEU A 11 -0.72 6.47 16.67
C LEU A 11 -1.00 7.95 16.95
N ARG A 12 0.02 8.66 17.40
CA ARG A 12 -0.08 10.10 17.58
C ARG A 12 0.14 10.78 16.22
N GLY A 13 -0.93 11.22 15.59
CA GLY A 13 -0.88 12.06 14.40
C GLY A 13 -0.70 13.54 14.74
N ARG A 14 -0.59 14.37 13.72
CA ARG A 14 -0.40 15.82 13.88
C ARG A 14 -1.68 16.51 14.41
N ALA A 15 -2.83 16.14 13.88
CA ALA A 15 -4.12 16.72 14.26
C ALA A 15 -4.87 15.92 15.34
N GLY A 16 -4.33 14.80 15.81
CA GLY A 16 -4.98 13.94 16.78
C GLY A 16 -4.51 12.50 16.74
N THR A 17 -5.36 11.59 17.20
CA THR A 17 -5.06 10.17 17.24
C THR A 17 -5.45 9.50 15.92
N LEU A 18 -4.49 8.81 15.30
CA LEU A 18 -4.74 7.95 14.15
C LEU A 18 -5.10 6.55 14.63
N GLN A 19 -6.19 6.01 14.11
CA GLN A 19 -6.61 4.65 14.40
C GLN A 19 -5.91 3.70 13.44
N GLY A 20 -5.21 2.72 13.99
CA GLY A 20 -4.54 1.66 13.25
C GLY A 20 -4.95 0.28 13.72
N ARG A 21 -4.81 -0.70 12.84
CA ARG A 21 -4.98 -2.12 13.18
C ARG A 21 -3.90 -2.93 12.48
N VAL A 22 -3.21 -3.77 13.25
CA VAL A 22 -2.21 -4.69 12.71
C VAL A 22 -2.84 -6.04 12.45
N TYR A 23 -2.51 -6.63 11.31
CA TYR A 23 -2.86 -7.98 10.91
C TYR A 23 -1.56 -8.75 10.68
N TRP A 24 -1.39 -9.87 11.38
CA TRP A 24 -0.26 -10.76 11.16
C TRP A 24 -0.68 -11.92 10.27
N PRO A 25 0.15 -12.34 9.30
CA PRO A 25 -0.08 -13.55 8.54
C PRO A 25 -0.03 -14.78 9.45
N GLY A 26 -0.52 -15.89 8.94
CA GLY A 26 -0.32 -17.18 9.64
C GLY A 26 1.17 -17.47 9.83
N PRO A 27 1.52 -18.42 10.70
CA PRO A 27 2.92 -18.75 10.95
C PRO A 27 3.60 -19.21 9.65
N SER A 28 4.68 -18.53 9.29
CA SER A 28 5.58 -18.92 8.21
C SER A 28 6.95 -19.22 8.81
N LEU A 29 7.53 -20.34 8.44
CA LEU A 29 8.80 -20.81 9.01
C LEU A 29 10.04 -20.32 8.22
N ALA A 30 9.86 -19.68 7.06
CA ALA A 30 10.95 -19.49 6.12
C ALA A 30 11.59 -18.09 6.13
N ARG A 31 10.87 -17.02 6.47
CA ARG A 31 11.34 -15.62 6.43
C ARG A 31 10.54 -14.74 7.39
N LEU A 32 11.17 -13.63 7.82
CA LEU A 32 10.44 -12.52 8.42
C LEU A 32 9.47 -11.94 7.37
N ALA A 33 8.25 -11.66 7.79
CA ALA A 33 7.25 -11.03 6.94
C ALA A 33 7.65 -9.59 6.65
N ARG A 34 7.34 -9.08 5.46
CA ARG A 34 7.49 -7.66 5.15
C ARG A 34 6.36 -6.87 5.82
N LEU A 35 6.60 -5.60 6.12
CA LEU A 35 5.59 -4.71 6.68
C LEU A 35 4.95 -3.86 5.57
N LEU A 36 3.62 -3.89 5.48
CA LEU A 36 2.84 -3.01 4.62
C LEU A 36 2.03 -2.03 5.48
N VAL A 37 2.30 -0.74 5.36
CA VAL A 37 1.38 0.31 5.85
C VAL A 37 0.32 0.53 4.78
N PHE A 38 -0.94 0.31 5.12
CA PHE A 38 -2.05 0.36 4.17
C PHE A 38 -3.10 1.39 4.60
N TRP A 39 -3.23 2.46 3.83
CA TRP A 39 -4.25 3.49 4.09
C TRP A 39 -5.59 3.06 3.52
N THR A 40 -6.59 3.03 4.38
CA THR A 40 -7.92 2.52 4.07
C THR A 40 -9.02 3.42 4.65
N VAL A 41 -10.22 3.32 4.11
CA VAL A 41 -11.41 3.89 4.74
C VAL A 41 -11.95 2.93 5.81
N ALA A 42 -12.73 3.44 6.76
CA ALA A 42 -13.35 2.61 7.80
C ALA A 42 -14.16 1.46 7.18
N GLY A 43 -13.97 0.24 7.68
CA GLY A 43 -14.70 -0.95 7.24
C GLY A 43 -13.89 -1.99 6.43
N ASP A 44 -12.71 -1.65 5.93
CA ASP A 44 -11.90 -2.56 5.08
C ASP A 44 -11.08 -3.61 5.85
N GLY A 45 -11.45 -3.90 7.09
CA GLY A 45 -10.71 -4.86 7.94
C GLY A 45 -10.62 -6.27 7.38
N THR A 46 -11.64 -6.73 6.66
CA THR A 46 -11.63 -8.04 5.99
C THR A 46 -10.62 -8.06 4.86
N TRP A 47 -10.57 -6.99 4.07
CA TRP A 47 -9.65 -6.83 2.95
C TRP A 47 -8.18 -6.87 3.41
N CYS A 48 -7.83 -6.09 4.45
CA CYS A 48 -6.48 -6.09 5.03
C CYS A 48 -6.09 -7.44 5.63
N ARG A 49 -7.05 -8.15 6.25
CA ARG A 49 -6.83 -9.49 6.79
C ARG A 49 -6.54 -10.52 5.69
N GLU A 50 -7.33 -10.51 4.62
CA GLU A 50 -7.13 -11.42 3.48
C GLU A 50 -5.83 -11.10 2.75
N LEU A 51 -5.48 -9.83 2.59
CA LEU A 51 -4.20 -9.42 2.00
C LEU A 51 -3.01 -9.90 2.85
N SER A 52 -3.07 -9.73 4.17
CA SER A 52 -2.06 -10.25 5.09
C SER A 52 -1.86 -11.74 4.93
N ALA A 53 -2.97 -12.51 4.88
CA ALA A 53 -2.92 -13.97 4.73
C ALA A 53 -2.38 -14.42 3.37
N ASN A 54 -2.84 -13.79 2.28
CA ASN A 54 -2.51 -14.19 0.91
C ASN A 54 -1.07 -13.81 0.51
N ALA A 55 -0.60 -12.66 0.99
CA ALA A 55 0.74 -12.14 0.64
C ALA A 55 1.82 -12.48 1.68
N GLY A 56 1.44 -13.06 2.83
CA GLY A 56 2.39 -13.32 3.93
C GLY A 56 2.99 -12.04 4.53
N LEU A 57 2.21 -10.94 4.54
CA LEU A 57 2.65 -9.63 5.02
C LEU A 57 2.11 -9.34 6.42
N VAL A 58 2.89 -8.65 7.25
CA VAL A 58 2.33 -7.88 8.36
C VAL A 58 1.68 -6.63 7.75
N VAL A 59 0.39 -6.42 7.96
CA VAL A 59 -0.33 -5.26 7.44
C VAL A 59 -0.72 -4.34 8.60
N LEU A 60 -0.21 -3.12 8.60
CA LEU A 60 -0.67 -2.03 9.45
C LEU A 60 -1.70 -1.22 8.66
N ALA A 61 -2.98 -1.51 8.88
CA ALA A 61 -4.06 -0.70 8.32
C ALA A 61 -4.22 0.58 9.12
N VAL A 62 -4.11 1.73 8.46
CA VAL A 62 -4.33 3.05 9.06
C VAL A 62 -5.61 3.62 8.48
N THR A 63 -6.56 3.94 9.36
CA THR A 63 -7.85 4.48 8.93
C THR A 63 -7.70 5.95 8.57
N CYS A 64 -8.00 6.28 7.33
CA CYS A 64 -8.18 7.67 6.90
C CYS A 64 -9.54 8.18 7.41
N GLY A 65 -9.56 9.37 7.99
CA GLY A 65 -10.82 10.06 8.28
C GLY A 65 -11.62 10.36 7.01
N ARG A 66 -12.90 10.69 7.14
CA ARG A 66 -13.68 11.22 6.00
C ARG A 66 -13.84 12.74 6.17
N PRO A 67 -13.61 13.56 5.11
CA PRO A 67 -13.19 13.15 3.76
C PRO A 67 -11.70 12.80 3.69
N CYS A 68 -11.39 11.73 3.00
CA CYS A 68 -10.03 11.44 2.56
C CYS A 68 -9.66 12.43 1.42
N PRO A 69 -8.43 12.99 1.37
CA PRO A 69 -7.25 12.38 1.97
C PRO A 69 -7.07 12.81 3.44
N ALA A 70 -6.61 11.86 4.27
CA ALA A 70 -5.92 12.22 5.49
C ALA A 70 -4.76 13.17 5.14
N ASP A 71 -4.43 14.07 6.07
CA ASP A 71 -3.29 14.94 5.89
C ASP A 71 -2.06 14.09 5.53
N LEU A 72 -1.30 14.50 4.53
CA LEU A 72 -0.07 13.81 4.15
C LEU A 72 0.90 13.70 5.34
N ASP A 73 0.93 14.70 6.20
CA ASP A 73 1.76 14.69 7.40
C ASP A 73 1.38 13.52 8.35
N ASP A 74 0.09 13.22 8.51
CA ASP A 74 -0.37 12.10 9.30
C ASP A 74 -0.01 10.76 8.66
N ALA A 75 -0.08 10.68 7.34
CA ALA A 75 0.31 9.49 6.60
C ALA A 75 1.83 9.24 6.67
N VAL A 76 2.62 10.29 6.55
CA VAL A 76 4.07 10.25 6.73
C VAL A 76 4.40 9.79 8.15
N THR A 77 3.77 10.39 9.17
CA THR A 77 3.95 10.00 10.58
C THR A 77 3.67 8.51 10.80
N ALA A 78 2.60 7.98 10.19
CA ALA A 78 2.29 6.55 10.29
C ALA A 78 3.35 5.67 9.61
N ALA A 79 3.88 6.09 8.47
CA ALA A 79 4.93 5.37 7.75
C ALA A 79 6.27 5.39 8.50
N GLU A 80 6.65 6.53 9.06
CA GLU A 80 7.86 6.69 9.88
C GLU A 80 7.76 5.84 11.15
N TRP A 81 6.64 5.92 11.87
CA TRP A 81 6.40 5.07 13.03
C TRP A 81 6.49 3.58 12.68
N ALA A 82 5.92 3.16 11.56
CA ALA A 82 5.98 1.79 11.09
C ALA A 82 7.42 1.34 10.82
N ALA A 83 8.22 2.18 10.17
CA ALA A 83 9.64 1.91 9.90
C ALA A 83 10.44 1.72 11.20
N GLU A 84 10.23 2.58 12.19
CA GLU A 84 10.90 2.52 13.50
C GLU A 84 10.46 1.30 14.33
N ASN A 85 9.25 0.78 14.11
CA ASN A 85 8.69 -0.31 14.89
C ASN A 85 8.57 -1.63 14.13
N THR A 86 9.15 -1.74 12.93
CA THR A 86 9.04 -2.93 12.06
C THR A 86 9.44 -4.20 12.78
N ALA A 87 10.60 -4.22 13.46
CA ALA A 87 11.08 -5.37 14.23
C ALA A 87 10.13 -5.73 15.40
N ARG A 88 9.55 -4.75 16.08
CA ARG A 88 8.57 -4.97 17.16
C ARG A 88 7.27 -5.58 16.65
N LEU A 89 6.92 -5.28 15.41
CA LEU A 89 5.78 -5.88 14.71
C LEU A 89 6.08 -7.29 14.18
N GLY A 90 7.32 -7.77 14.32
CA GLY A 90 7.74 -9.09 13.84
C GLY A 90 7.96 -9.13 12.32
N ALA A 91 8.28 -7.99 11.73
CA ALA A 91 8.55 -7.84 10.31
C ALA A 91 10.03 -7.51 10.03
N ASP A 92 10.45 -7.64 8.77
CA ASP A 92 11.80 -7.35 8.33
C ASP A 92 12.04 -5.82 8.27
N PRO A 93 13.00 -5.26 9.04
CA PRO A 93 13.27 -3.83 9.03
C PRO A 93 13.71 -3.24 7.68
N GLY A 94 14.25 -4.06 6.77
CA GLY A 94 14.65 -3.64 5.44
C GLY A 94 13.52 -3.60 4.40
N GLU A 95 12.32 -4.05 4.75
CA GLU A 95 11.24 -4.35 3.79
C GLU A 95 9.93 -3.65 4.15
N LEU A 96 9.96 -2.30 4.14
CA LEU A 96 8.75 -1.48 4.34
C LEU A 96 8.04 -1.23 3.02
N LEU A 97 6.77 -1.63 2.94
CA LEU A 97 5.87 -1.30 1.85
C LEU A 97 4.86 -0.23 2.29
N VAL A 98 4.45 0.61 1.35
CA VAL A 98 3.35 1.57 1.54
C VAL A 98 2.26 1.30 0.52
N GLY A 99 1.00 1.33 0.93
CA GLY A 99 -0.07 1.00 0.00
C GLY A 99 -1.43 1.53 0.41
N GLY A 100 -2.40 1.37 -0.48
CA GLY A 100 -3.79 1.77 -0.23
C GLY A 100 -4.69 1.57 -1.43
N ALA A 101 -5.99 1.75 -1.21
CA ALA A 101 -7.00 1.65 -2.25
C ALA A 101 -7.70 2.99 -2.46
N GLY A 102 -7.98 3.33 -3.72
CA GLY A 102 -8.59 4.60 -4.10
C GLY A 102 -7.81 5.79 -3.52
N PRO A 103 -8.44 6.68 -2.72
CA PRO A 103 -7.77 7.80 -2.06
C PRO A 103 -6.59 7.36 -1.18
N GLY A 104 -6.67 6.19 -0.52
CA GLY A 104 -5.55 5.62 0.24
C GLY A 104 -4.37 5.25 -0.66
N GLY A 105 -4.62 4.79 -1.89
CA GLY A 105 -3.59 4.56 -2.90
C GLY A 105 -2.90 5.84 -3.36
N THR A 106 -3.68 6.92 -3.54
CA THR A 106 -3.14 8.26 -3.83
C THR A 106 -2.22 8.74 -2.70
N LEU A 107 -2.65 8.51 -1.45
CA LEU A 107 -1.88 8.88 -0.28
C LEU A 107 -0.59 8.07 -0.16
N ALA A 108 -0.64 6.75 -0.45
CA ALA A 108 0.54 5.90 -0.50
C ALA A 108 1.58 6.39 -1.53
N ALA A 109 1.12 6.79 -2.72
CA ALA A 109 1.99 7.39 -3.73
C ALA A 109 2.63 8.69 -3.24
N ALA A 110 1.86 9.56 -2.57
CA ALA A 110 2.38 10.81 -2.00
C ALA A 110 3.42 10.54 -0.90
N VAL A 111 3.20 9.56 -0.04
CA VAL A 111 4.18 9.12 0.98
C VAL A 111 5.46 8.59 0.32
N ALA A 112 5.36 7.80 -0.74
CA ALA A 112 6.54 7.30 -1.45
C ALA A 112 7.35 8.44 -2.10
N LEU A 113 6.68 9.47 -2.62
CA LEU A 113 7.34 10.68 -3.13
C LEU A 113 8.04 11.47 -2.03
N TYR A 114 7.38 11.63 -0.88
CA TYR A 114 7.98 12.25 0.30
C TYR A 114 9.21 11.46 0.78
N ALA A 115 9.06 10.15 0.97
CA ALA A 115 10.10 9.26 1.46
C ALA A 115 11.37 9.33 0.59
N ARG A 116 11.22 9.36 -0.75
CA ARG A 116 12.33 9.59 -1.66
C ARG A 116 13.00 10.95 -1.44
N ALA A 117 12.22 12.02 -1.31
CA ALA A 117 12.75 13.37 -1.15
C ALA A 117 13.45 13.57 0.20
N ALA A 118 12.86 13.05 1.27
CA ALA A 118 13.40 13.09 2.63
C ALA A 118 14.48 12.04 2.89
N ARG A 119 14.61 11.02 2.02
CA ARG A 119 15.43 9.81 2.22
C ARG A 119 15.04 9.01 3.48
N TRP A 120 13.80 9.15 3.89
CA TRP A 120 13.21 8.45 5.03
C TRP A 120 11.67 8.54 4.99
N PRO A 121 10.93 7.46 5.39
CA PRO A 121 11.46 6.11 5.64
C PRO A 121 11.93 5.41 4.34
N ALA A 122 12.76 4.38 4.45
CA ALA A 122 13.17 3.58 3.30
C ALA A 122 12.01 2.70 2.82
N VAL A 123 11.31 3.15 1.79
CA VAL A 123 10.18 2.43 1.19
C VAL A 123 10.72 1.50 0.10
N SER A 124 10.49 0.19 0.26
CA SER A 124 10.92 -0.81 -0.72
C SER A 124 9.94 -0.96 -1.89
N ARG A 125 8.64 -0.72 -1.68
CA ARG A 125 7.61 -0.84 -2.74
C ARG A 125 6.34 -0.08 -2.41
N GLN A 126 5.67 0.40 -3.45
CA GLN A 126 4.32 0.95 -3.41
C GLN A 126 3.29 -0.13 -3.81
N VAL A 127 2.15 -0.19 -3.14
CA VAL A 127 1.02 -1.07 -3.46
C VAL A 127 -0.21 -0.20 -3.71
N LEU A 128 -0.53 0.02 -4.98
CA LEU A 128 -1.48 1.03 -5.42
C LEU A 128 -2.72 0.36 -6.03
N VAL A 129 -3.84 0.39 -5.33
CA VAL A 129 -5.10 -0.20 -5.82
C VAL A 129 -6.01 0.92 -6.31
N CYS A 130 -6.14 1.05 -7.62
CA CYS A 130 -6.96 2.08 -8.28
C CYS A 130 -6.74 3.48 -7.68
N PRO A 131 -5.50 3.99 -7.63
CA PRO A 131 -5.24 5.31 -7.08
C PRO A 131 -5.89 6.38 -7.95
N GLY A 132 -6.41 7.42 -7.31
CA GLY A 132 -6.82 8.64 -8.00
C GLY A 132 -5.62 9.49 -8.43
N PRO A 133 -5.86 10.70 -8.92
CA PRO A 133 -4.81 11.63 -9.32
C PRO A 133 -3.89 11.96 -8.13
N VAL A 134 -2.58 11.91 -8.37
CA VAL A 134 -1.57 12.34 -7.40
C VAL A 134 -1.27 13.81 -7.65
N GLU A 135 -1.66 14.64 -6.69
CA GLU A 135 -1.36 16.07 -6.74
C GLU A 135 0.12 16.36 -6.42
N ARG A 136 0.60 17.53 -6.85
CA ARG A 136 1.97 18.01 -6.56
C ARG A 136 3.07 17.02 -6.96
N MET A 137 2.97 16.55 -8.21
CA MET A 137 4.02 15.71 -8.79
C MET A 137 5.36 16.44 -8.86
N PRO A 138 6.47 15.84 -8.41
CA PRO A 138 7.79 16.41 -8.58
C PRO A 138 8.21 16.38 -10.07
N PRO A 139 9.18 17.20 -10.47
CA PRO A 139 9.67 17.24 -11.86
C PRO A 139 10.23 15.89 -12.35
N SER A 140 10.73 15.07 -11.45
CA SER A 140 11.25 13.74 -11.76
C SER A 140 10.76 12.71 -10.75
N LEU A 141 10.41 11.51 -11.24
CA LEU A 141 10.06 10.34 -10.44
C LEU A 141 11.20 9.32 -10.36
N ALA A 142 12.37 9.60 -10.92
CA ALA A 142 13.51 8.72 -10.82
C ALA A 142 13.88 8.44 -9.34
N GLY A 143 14.15 7.18 -9.01
CA GLY A 143 14.49 6.77 -7.65
C GLY A 143 13.32 6.70 -6.66
N VAL A 144 12.09 6.88 -7.12
CA VAL A 144 10.90 6.53 -6.32
C VAL A 144 10.80 5.00 -6.22
N ALA A 145 10.31 4.49 -5.10
CA ALA A 145 10.14 3.05 -4.87
C ALA A 145 9.34 2.39 -6.01
N PRO A 146 9.71 1.17 -6.43
CA PRO A 146 8.95 0.37 -7.37
C PRO A 146 7.49 0.23 -6.96
N ALA A 147 6.59 -0.03 -7.92
CA ALA A 147 5.18 -0.12 -7.64
C ALA A 147 4.57 -1.44 -8.11
N THR A 148 3.63 -1.97 -7.33
CA THR A 148 2.62 -2.92 -7.78
C THR A 148 1.31 -2.15 -7.91
N ALA A 149 0.85 -1.94 -9.14
CA ALA A 149 -0.33 -1.14 -9.44
C ALA A 149 -1.49 -2.03 -9.90
N VAL A 150 -2.66 -1.82 -9.33
CA VAL A 150 -3.91 -2.43 -9.78
C VAL A 150 -4.73 -1.36 -10.47
N THR A 151 -5.13 -1.63 -11.71
CA THR A 151 -6.01 -0.76 -12.50
C THR A 151 -7.25 -1.53 -12.95
N VAL A 152 -8.40 -0.88 -12.93
CA VAL A 152 -9.66 -1.43 -13.42
C VAL A 152 -10.13 -0.56 -14.58
N GLU A 153 -10.21 -1.16 -15.77
CA GLU A 153 -10.47 -0.46 -17.04
C GLU A 153 -11.95 -0.04 -17.18
N HIS A 154 -12.40 0.82 -16.28
CA HIS A 154 -13.74 1.43 -16.39
C HIS A 154 -13.74 2.89 -15.92
N ASP A 155 -12.61 3.53 -15.85
CA ASP A 155 -12.58 4.95 -15.48
C ASP A 155 -12.66 5.81 -16.74
N PRO A 156 -13.78 6.53 -16.98
CA PRO A 156 -13.90 7.46 -18.10
C PRO A 156 -12.89 8.62 -18.03
N GLY A 157 -12.33 8.91 -16.84
CA GLY A 157 -11.32 9.94 -16.63
C GLY A 157 -9.88 9.48 -16.88
N GLY A 158 -9.63 8.16 -16.96
CA GLY A 158 -8.32 7.59 -17.29
C GLY A 158 -7.19 7.86 -16.27
N ASP A 159 -7.51 8.35 -15.08
CA ASP A 159 -6.49 8.75 -14.09
C ASP A 159 -5.87 7.57 -13.32
N GLU A 160 -6.57 6.44 -13.19
CA GLU A 160 -6.11 5.29 -12.39
C GLU A 160 -4.76 4.72 -12.86
N GLY A 161 -4.50 4.70 -14.16
CA GLY A 161 -3.23 4.23 -14.74
C GLY A 161 -2.16 5.32 -14.93
N ARG A 162 -2.52 6.58 -14.75
CA ARG A 162 -1.65 7.73 -15.09
C ARG A 162 -0.35 7.74 -14.27
N TYR A 163 -0.45 7.54 -12.98
CA TYR A 163 0.72 7.55 -12.10
C TYR A 163 1.66 6.38 -12.43
N ALA A 164 1.12 5.18 -12.64
CA ALA A 164 1.89 4.01 -13.06
C ALA A 164 2.64 4.25 -14.39
N ALA A 165 1.98 4.89 -15.36
CA ALA A 165 2.60 5.26 -16.63
C ALA A 165 3.73 6.30 -16.45
N LEU A 166 3.57 7.27 -15.55
CA LEU A 166 4.61 8.24 -15.24
C LEU A 166 5.82 7.61 -14.54
N LEU A 167 5.59 6.67 -13.59
CA LEU A 167 6.67 5.89 -12.97
C LEU A 167 7.50 5.14 -14.02
N ARG A 168 6.84 4.42 -14.96
CA ARG A 168 7.53 3.70 -16.03
C ARG A 168 8.35 4.64 -16.92
N ARG A 169 7.81 5.79 -17.29
CA ARG A 169 8.54 6.80 -18.09
C ARG A 169 9.78 7.32 -17.36
N ALA A 170 9.77 7.33 -16.04
CA ALA A 170 10.90 7.71 -15.20
C ALA A 170 11.88 6.57 -14.93
N GLY A 171 11.69 5.39 -15.54
CA GLY A 171 12.55 4.21 -15.35
C GLY A 171 12.27 3.45 -14.06
N VAL A 172 11.17 3.73 -13.36
CA VAL A 172 10.77 3.01 -12.14
C VAL A 172 10.04 1.72 -12.53
N ALA A 173 10.42 0.60 -11.92
CA ALA A 173 9.76 -0.69 -12.14
C ALA A 173 8.30 -0.66 -11.65
N VAL A 174 7.38 -1.12 -12.50
CA VAL A 174 5.95 -1.18 -12.17
C VAL A 174 5.38 -2.50 -12.65
N ASP A 175 4.94 -3.31 -11.71
CA ASP A 175 4.12 -4.49 -11.96
C ASP A 175 2.66 -4.06 -11.99
N GLU A 176 1.95 -4.39 -13.06
CA GLU A 176 0.57 -3.94 -13.22
C GLU A 176 -0.40 -5.11 -13.37
N LEU A 177 -1.40 -5.12 -12.50
CA LEU A 177 -2.55 -6.01 -12.57
C LEU A 177 -3.73 -5.24 -13.17
N ARG A 178 -4.11 -5.58 -14.42
CA ARG A 178 -5.20 -4.94 -15.13
C ARG A 178 -6.44 -5.81 -15.13
N TYR A 179 -7.56 -5.22 -14.78
CA TYR A 179 -8.86 -5.89 -14.78
C TYR A 179 -9.83 -5.16 -15.70
N PRO A 180 -10.27 -5.79 -16.80
CA PRO A 180 -11.30 -5.20 -17.64
C PRO A 180 -12.64 -5.17 -16.88
N ALA A 181 -13.32 -4.03 -16.92
CA ALA A 181 -14.63 -3.86 -16.33
C ALA A 181 -15.57 -3.18 -17.34
N PRO A 182 -16.61 -3.86 -17.83
CA PRO A 182 -17.52 -3.30 -18.83
C PRO A 182 -18.40 -2.18 -18.27
N ASP A 183 -18.56 -2.11 -16.93
CA ASP A 183 -19.39 -1.13 -16.26
C ASP A 183 -18.91 -0.85 -14.83
N ARG A 184 -19.43 0.23 -14.23
CA ARG A 184 -19.09 0.67 -12.88
C ARG A 184 -19.37 -0.38 -11.80
N ALA A 185 -20.44 -1.18 -11.96
CA ALA A 185 -20.79 -2.20 -10.98
C ALA A 185 -19.78 -3.35 -11.01
N SER A 186 -19.31 -3.72 -12.21
CA SER A 186 -18.22 -4.69 -12.39
C SER A 186 -16.91 -4.17 -11.81
N ALA A 187 -16.57 -2.90 -12.01
CA ALA A 187 -15.39 -2.26 -11.44
C ALA A 187 -15.42 -2.32 -9.90
N VAL A 188 -16.56 -2.02 -9.26
CA VAL A 188 -16.72 -2.13 -7.81
C VAL A 188 -16.53 -3.58 -7.34
N ARG A 189 -17.16 -4.56 -8.01
CA ARG A 189 -17.02 -5.97 -7.66
C ARG A 189 -15.57 -6.46 -7.77
N ILE A 190 -14.83 -6.01 -8.77
CA ILE A 190 -13.41 -6.35 -8.94
C ILE A 190 -12.58 -5.78 -7.81
N ARG A 191 -12.76 -4.48 -7.50
CA ARG A 191 -12.01 -3.78 -6.44
C ARG A 191 -12.22 -4.39 -5.05
N THR A 192 -13.38 -4.97 -4.80
CA THR A 192 -13.74 -5.61 -3.53
C THR A 192 -13.60 -7.13 -3.56
N GLY A 193 -13.28 -7.72 -4.71
CA GLY A 193 -13.31 -9.14 -4.94
C GLY A 193 -12.08 -9.89 -4.43
N ARG A 194 -12.29 -11.14 -3.99
CA ARG A 194 -11.21 -12.05 -3.54
C ARG A 194 -10.16 -12.32 -4.60
N ARG A 195 -10.55 -12.35 -5.88
CA ARG A 195 -9.62 -12.59 -6.99
C ARG A 195 -8.49 -11.56 -7.00
N LEU A 196 -8.82 -10.28 -6.91
CA LEU A 196 -7.82 -9.20 -6.84
C LEU A 196 -6.87 -9.41 -5.66
N LEU A 197 -7.39 -9.77 -4.48
CA LEU A 197 -6.58 -10.02 -3.29
C LEU A 197 -5.63 -11.21 -3.47
N THR A 198 -6.09 -12.27 -4.15
CA THR A 198 -5.26 -13.44 -4.46
C THR A 198 -4.16 -13.05 -5.45
N ASP A 199 -4.51 -12.40 -6.56
CA ASP A 199 -3.55 -12.00 -7.60
C ASP A 199 -2.52 -11.00 -7.04
N LEU A 200 -2.96 -10.05 -6.22
CA LEU A 200 -2.09 -9.11 -5.53
C LEU A 200 -1.18 -9.83 -4.52
N GLY A 201 -1.71 -10.80 -3.79
CA GLY A 201 -0.93 -11.65 -2.89
C GLY A 201 0.19 -12.38 -3.61
N VAL A 202 -0.10 -12.99 -4.76
CA VAL A 202 0.90 -13.65 -5.61
C VAL A 202 1.94 -12.64 -6.10
N ALA A 203 1.51 -11.51 -6.67
CA ALA A 203 2.43 -10.47 -7.16
C ALA A 203 3.38 -9.97 -6.07
N LEU A 204 2.89 -9.79 -4.84
CA LEU A 204 3.72 -9.35 -3.73
C LEU A 204 4.63 -10.46 -3.19
N SER A 205 4.25 -11.72 -3.26
CA SER A 205 5.08 -12.84 -2.80
C SER A 205 6.27 -13.11 -3.71
N THR A 206 6.17 -12.87 -5.01
CA THR A 206 7.23 -13.14 -6.01
C THR A 206 8.38 -12.13 -5.97
N HIS A 207 8.16 -10.93 -5.43
CA HIS A 207 9.16 -9.84 -5.41
C HIS A 207 9.96 -9.76 -4.11
N SER A 208 10.07 -10.86 -3.40
CA SER A 208 10.92 -10.95 -2.20
C SER A 208 12.37 -11.22 -2.62
N GLY A 209 13.16 -10.21 -2.90
CA GLY A 209 14.60 -10.39 -3.06
C GLY A 209 15.34 -9.62 -4.15
N ASP A 210 14.67 -8.87 -5.01
CA ASP A 210 15.31 -8.26 -6.20
C ASP A 210 15.71 -6.77 -6.05
N TYR A 211 15.89 -6.27 -4.83
CA TYR A 211 16.39 -4.91 -4.66
C TYR A 211 17.84 -4.97 -4.15
N PRO A 212 18.85 -4.51 -4.95
CA PRO A 212 20.21 -4.41 -4.45
C PRO A 212 20.28 -3.36 -3.34
N PRO A 213 21.06 -3.59 -2.27
CA PRO A 213 21.28 -2.59 -1.23
C PRO A 213 21.97 -1.36 -1.84
N GLN A 214 21.44 -0.18 -1.51
CA GLN A 214 22.04 1.12 -1.84
C GLN A 214 23.15 1.46 -0.85
#